data_7433af8212141297df56d8aba0c9f56b
#
_entry.id   7433af8212141297df56d8aba0c9f56b
#
_cell.length_a   1.000
_cell.length_b   1.000
_cell.length_c   1.000
_cell.angle_alpha   90.00
_cell.angle_beta   90.00
_cell.angle_gamma   90.00
#
_symmetry.space_group_name_H-M   'P 1'
#
loop_
_entity.id
_entity.type
_entity.pdbx_description
1 polymer ?
#
loop_
_entity_poly.entity_id
_entity_poly.type
_entity_poly.pdbx_seq_one_letter_code
_entity_poly.pdbx_strand_id
1 'polypeptide(L)'
;MISETAPMLKHPMFRDYFIIGLQEGRKKRQAYLCAFQQPNIIDKLGVGEVIRGQCQTVIFFRNPQAMPEDYANWNLTQREIDFIFGKSYRDFPYAILLSRPATGESVILDVDLSGLGPYLKLYNSGRKNVLLVEELIKEYGEANFVTKYLNIG
;
A
#
# COMPACT_ATOMS: atom_id res chain seq x y z
N MET A 1 3.75 3.25 -11.16
CA MET A 1 3.14 2.86 -9.88
C MET A 1 1.85 3.65 -9.72
N ILE A 2 0.72 2.98 -9.58
CA ILE A 2 -0.57 3.65 -9.36
C ILE A 2 -0.72 3.77 -7.84
N SER A 3 -0.66 4.99 -7.32
CA SER A 3 -0.75 5.26 -5.87
C SER A 3 -2.14 4.97 -5.29
N GLU A 4 -3.18 5.05 -6.11
CA GLU A 4 -4.57 4.75 -5.73
C GLU A 4 -5.28 4.06 -6.89
N THR A 5 -5.66 2.81 -6.70
CA THR A 5 -6.35 2.03 -7.73
C THR A 5 -7.87 2.31 -7.74
N ALA A 6 -8.46 2.62 -6.58
CA ALA A 6 -9.89 2.79 -6.42
C ALA A 6 -10.55 3.86 -7.32
N PRO A 7 -9.99 5.07 -7.51
CA PRO A 7 -10.58 6.07 -8.40
C PRO A 7 -10.71 5.61 -9.85
N MET A 8 -9.72 4.87 -10.34
CA MET A 8 -9.73 4.34 -11.71
C MET A 8 -10.85 3.31 -11.91
N LEU A 9 -11.07 2.45 -10.92
CA LEU A 9 -12.07 1.38 -10.97
C LEU A 9 -13.52 1.87 -10.88
N LYS A 10 -13.75 3.14 -10.54
CA LYS A 10 -15.08 3.76 -10.61
C LYS A 10 -15.60 3.86 -12.06
N HIS A 11 -14.70 3.96 -13.02
CA HIS A 11 -15.09 4.01 -14.43
C HIS A 11 -15.26 2.59 -14.99
N PRO A 12 -16.43 2.22 -15.55
CA PRO A 12 -16.74 0.84 -15.98
C PRO A 12 -15.69 0.26 -16.93
N MET A 13 -15.27 1.01 -17.93
CA MET A 13 -14.28 0.56 -18.91
C MET A 13 -12.95 0.16 -18.25
N PHE A 14 -12.42 0.97 -17.34
CA PHE A 14 -11.19 0.65 -16.64
C PHE A 14 -11.35 -0.56 -15.71
N ARG A 15 -12.50 -0.68 -15.06
CA ARG A 15 -12.83 -1.83 -14.23
C ARG A 15 -12.82 -3.12 -15.04
N ASP A 16 -13.45 -3.14 -16.19
CA ASP A 16 -13.50 -4.32 -17.05
C ASP A 16 -12.12 -4.69 -17.58
N TYR A 17 -11.33 -3.71 -18.03
CA TYR A 17 -9.93 -3.93 -18.39
C TYR A 17 -9.09 -4.48 -17.24
N PHE A 18 -9.28 -3.98 -16.05
CA PHE A 18 -8.57 -4.42 -14.86
C PHE A 18 -8.91 -5.88 -14.52
N ILE A 19 -10.18 -6.26 -14.55
CA ILE A 19 -10.64 -7.62 -14.32
C ILE A 19 -10.01 -8.59 -15.33
N ILE A 20 -10.11 -8.27 -16.63
CA ILE A 20 -9.50 -9.06 -17.70
C ILE A 20 -7.98 -9.15 -17.49
N GLY A 21 -7.34 -8.04 -17.17
CA GLY A 21 -5.91 -7.99 -16.91
C GLY A 21 -5.47 -8.91 -15.77
N LEU A 22 -6.18 -8.91 -14.65
CA LEU A 22 -5.89 -9.80 -13.53
C LEU A 22 -6.06 -11.28 -13.92
N GLN A 23 -7.09 -11.61 -14.66
CA GLN A 23 -7.39 -13.00 -15.08
C GLN A 23 -6.40 -13.52 -16.12
N GLU A 24 -5.94 -12.68 -17.04
CA GLU A 24 -5.06 -13.05 -18.13
C GLU A 24 -3.58 -12.74 -17.88
N GLY A 25 -3.28 -11.93 -16.87
CA GLY A 25 -1.93 -11.38 -16.64
C GLY A 25 -0.85 -12.44 -16.53
N ARG A 26 -1.15 -13.58 -15.89
CA ARG A 26 -0.22 -14.72 -15.78
C ARG A 26 0.18 -15.26 -17.16
N LYS A 27 -0.76 -15.38 -18.09
CA LYS A 27 -0.51 -15.86 -19.47
C LYS A 27 0.34 -14.85 -20.25
N LYS A 28 0.19 -13.57 -19.95
CA LYS A 28 0.88 -12.45 -20.60
C LYS A 28 2.19 -12.05 -19.90
N ARG A 29 2.62 -12.79 -18.85
CA ARG A 29 3.77 -12.48 -18.01
C ARG A 29 3.70 -11.06 -17.41
N GLN A 30 2.52 -10.64 -17.02
CA GLN A 30 2.26 -9.34 -16.38
C GLN A 30 2.13 -9.53 -14.87
N ALA A 31 2.61 -8.56 -14.12
CA ALA A 31 2.39 -8.46 -12.68
C ALA A 31 1.59 -7.19 -12.38
N TYR A 32 0.63 -7.29 -11.49
CA TYR A 32 -0.19 -6.16 -11.05
C TYR A 32 0.13 -5.85 -9.59
N LEU A 33 0.42 -4.58 -9.33
CA LEU A 33 0.55 -4.03 -7.98
C LEU A 33 -0.59 -3.03 -7.79
N CYS A 34 -1.52 -3.35 -6.90
CA CYS A 34 -2.69 -2.55 -6.62
C CYS A 34 -2.62 -2.03 -5.18
N ALA A 35 -2.91 -0.76 -4.99
CA ALA A 35 -2.98 -0.15 -3.66
C ALA A 35 -4.37 0.41 -3.40
N PHE A 36 -4.91 0.13 -2.21
CA PHE A 36 -6.21 0.60 -1.75
C PHE A 36 -6.09 1.15 -0.34
N GLN A 37 -6.73 2.28 -0.08
CA GLN A 37 -6.73 2.89 1.26
C GLN A 37 -7.67 2.14 2.22
N GLN A 38 -8.77 1.60 1.70
CA GLN A 38 -9.75 0.86 2.49
C GLN A 38 -9.95 -0.53 1.89
N PRO A 39 -9.85 -1.59 2.69
CA PRO A 39 -9.95 -2.96 2.19
C PRO A 39 -11.34 -3.33 1.66
N ASN A 40 -12.41 -2.70 2.14
CA ASN A 40 -13.79 -2.93 1.70
C ASN A 40 -14.14 -2.19 0.38
N ILE A 41 -13.30 -1.26 -0.08
CA ILE A 41 -13.57 -0.49 -1.30
C ILE A 41 -13.67 -1.39 -2.54
N ILE A 42 -12.91 -2.49 -2.56
CA ILE A 42 -12.93 -3.46 -3.66
C ILE A 42 -14.29 -4.14 -3.79
N ASP A 43 -14.97 -4.41 -2.68
CA ASP A 43 -16.31 -4.99 -2.68
C ASP A 43 -17.36 -3.98 -3.16
N LYS A 44 -17.26 -2.74 -2.69
CA LYS A 44 -18.11 -1.63 -3.14
C LYS A 44 -17.96 -1.34 -4.64
N LEU A 45 -16.81 -1.62 -5.21
CA LEU A 45 -16.51 -1.46 -6.64
C LEU A 45 -16.84 -2.72 -7.46
N GLY A 46 -17.28 -3.81 -6.83
CA GLY A 46 -17.64 -5.06 -7.50
C GLY A 46 -16.45 -5.86 -8.05
N VAL A 47 -15.23 -5.62 -7.53
CA VAL A 47 -13.99 -6.30 -7.96
C VAL A 47 -13.38 -7.18 -6.86
N GLY A 48 -13.99 -7.22 -5.67
CA GLY A 48 -13.43 -7.87 -4.49
C GLY A 48 -13.16 -9.35 -4.69
N GLU A 49 -14.10 -10.09 -5.26
CA GLU A 49 -13.96 -11.53 -5.53
C GLU A 49 -12.79 -11.82 -6.48
N VAL A 50 -12.69 -11.05 -7.58
CA VAL A 50 -11.61 -11.22 -8.55
C VAL A 50 -10.26 -10.88 -7.93
N ILE A 51 -10.16 -9.79 -7.17
CA ILE A 51 -8.90 -9.41 -6.51
C ILE A 51 -8.47 -10.48 -5.52
N ARG A 52 -9.34 -10.91 -4.61
CA ARG A 52 -9.01 -11.96 -3.62
C ARG A 52 -8.68 -13.30 -4.28
N GLY A 53 -9.33 -13.62 -5.39
CA GLY A 53 -9.07 -14.88 -6.12
C GLY A 53 -7.80 -14.86 -6.98
N GLN A 54 -7.37 -13.71 -7.47
CA GLN A 54 -6.23 -13.60 -8.40
C GLN A 54 -4.96 -13.07 -7.74
N CYS A 55 -5.08 -12.25 -6.68
CA CYS A 55 -3.93 -11.74 -5.96
C CYS A 55 -3.39 -12.80 -4.98
N GLN A 56 -2.25 -13.39 -5.32
CA GLN A 56 -1.62 -14.44 -4.50
C GLN A 56 -0.99 -13.89 -3.22
N THR A 57 -0.68 -12.59 -3.18
CA THR A 57 -0.04 -11.94 -2.05
C THR A 57 -0.76 -10.64 -1.75
N VAL A 58 -1.13 -10.46 -0.50
CA VAL A 58 -1.75 -9.25 0.02
C VAL A 58 -0.89 -8.71 1.15
N ILE A 59 -0.64 -7.41 1.14
CA ILE A 59 0.10 -6.72 2.19
C ILE A 59 -0.87 -5.81 2.93
N PHE A 60 -1.01 -6.05 4.23
CA PHE A 60 -1.78 -5.18 5.12
C PHE A 60 -0.83 -4.34 5.96
N PHE A 61 -1.13 -3.07 6.02
CA PHE A 61 -0.50 -2.13 6.95
C PHE A 61 -1.35 -2.01 8.21
N ARG A 62 -0.74 -1.54 9.28
CA ARG A 62 -1.50 -1.18 10.48
C ARG A 62 -2.49 -0.06 10.16
N ASN A 63 -3.71 -0.23 10.64
CA ASN A 63 -4.76 0.76 10.56
C ASN A 63 -5.61 0.72 11.84
N PRO A 64 -5.15 1.34 12.93
CA PRO A 64 -5.88 1.34 14.21
C PRO A 64 -7.24 2.03 14.16
N GLN A 65 -7.50 2.82 13.11
CA GLN A 65 -8.75 3.56 12.92
C GLN A 65 -9.76 2.82 12.03
N ALA A 66 -9.37 1.68 11.45
CA ALA A 66 -10.28 0.90 10.63
C ALA A 66 -11.34 0.19 11.46
N MET A 67 -12.46 -0.09 10.83
CA MET A 67 -13.55 -0.84 11.44
C MET A 67 -13.40 -2.34 11.11
N PRO A 68 -13.76 -3.25 12.03
CA PRO A 68 -13.69 -4.69 11.79
C PRO A 68 -14.43 -5.13 10.51
N GLU A 69 -15.56 -4.48 10.22
CA GLU A 69 -16.41 -4.75 9.06
C GLU A 69 -15.68 -4.52 7.73
N ASP A 70 -14.68 -3.63 7.72
CA ASP A 70 -13.88 -3.35 6.52
C ASP A 70 -13.05 -4.56 6.08
N TYR A 71 -12.79 -5.49 6.99
CA TYR A 71 -11.98 -6.68 6.77
C TYR A 71 -12.79 -7.99 6.73
N ALA A 72 -14.12 -7.93 6.86
CA ALA A 72 -14.97 -9.11 7.00
C ALA A 72 -14.78 -10.16 5.88
N ASN A 73 -14.55 -9.72 4.66
CA ASN A 73 -14.41 -10.60 3.49
C ASN A 73 -12.97 -11.12 3.25
N TRP A 74 -12.04 -10.84 4.16
CA TRP A 74 -10.62 -11.21 3.99
C TRP A 74 -10.22 -12.49 4.72
N ASN A 75 -11.13 -13.11 5.46
CA ASN A 75 -10.91 -14.34 6.23
C ASN A 75 -9.66 -14.29 7.13
N LEU A 76 -9.44 -13.13 7.76
CA LEU A 76 -8.29 -12.91 8.63
C LEU A 76 -8.46 -13.62 9.97
N THR A 77 -7.37 -14.18 10.46
CA THR A 77 -7.29 -14.76 11.82
C THR A 77 -7.29 -13.65 12.87
N GLN A 78 -7.60 -13.98 14.13
CA GLN A 78 -7.55 -13.03 15.22
C GLN A 78 -6.17 -12.38 15.41
N ARG A 79 -5.09 -13.14 15.18
CA ARG A 79 -3.71 -12.62 15.21
C ARG A 79 -3.47 -11.54 14.16
N GLU A 80 -3.97 -11.74 12.95
CA GLU A 80 -3.84 -10.78 11.85
C GLU A 80 -4.66 -9.53 12.11
N ILE A 81 -5.87 -9.69 12.62
CA ILE A 81 -6.74 -8.60 13.05
C ILE A 81 -6.07 -7.79 14.16
N ASP A 82 -5.51 -8.42 15.19
CA ASP A 82 -4.83 -7.74 16.29
C ASP A 82 -3.60 -6.97 15.80
N PHE A 83 -2.88 -7.47 14.80
CA PHE A 83 -1.80 -6.75 14.16
C PHE A 83 -2.32 -5.50 13.43
N ILE A 84 -3.33 -5.65 12.58
CA ILE A 84 -3.88 -4.55 11.76
C ILE A 84 -4.39 -3.43 12.67
N PHE A 85 -5.10 -3.76 13.74
CA PHE A 85 -5.63 -2.78 14.70
C PHE A 85 -4.58 -2.25 15.71
N GLY A 86 -3.31 -2.63 15.56
CA GLY A 86 -2.22 -2.14 16.41
C GLY A 86 -2.25 -2.67 17.85
N LYS A 87 -2.92 -3.79 18.10
CA LYS A 87 -2.97 -4.43 19.43
C LYS A 87 -1.73 -5.26 19.71
N SER A 88 -1.02 -5.73 18.68
CA SER A 88 0.19 -6.54 18.76
C SER A 88 1.36 -5.91 18.00
N TYR A 89 2.58 -6.40 18.26
CA TYR A 89 3.82 -5.97 17.60
C TYR A 89 4.06 -4.45 17.65
N ARG A 90 3.74 -3.81 18.78
CA ARG A 90 3.80 -2.34 18.96
C ARG A 90 5.21 -1.78 18.86
N ASP A 91 6.22 -2.57 19.22
CA ASP A 91 7.63 -2.18 19.19
C ASP A 91 8.21 -2.13 17.76
N PHE A 92 7.45 -2.59 16.76
CA PHE A 92 7.86 -2.62 15.35
C PHE A 92 6.98 -1.66 14.53
N PRO A 93 7.29 -0.35 14.51
CA PRO A 93 6.41 0.67 13.90
C PRO A 93 6.22 0.48 12.39
N TYR A 94 7.18 -0.12 11.71
CA TYR A 94 7.16 -0.34 10.27
C TYR A 94 6.81 -1.78 9.88
N ALA A 95 6.29 -2.58 10.81
CA ALA A 95 5.90 -3.94 10.49
C ALA A 95 4.72 -3.98 9.51
N ILE A 96 4.74 -4.96 8.64
CA ILE A 96 3.68 -5.28 7.68
C ILE A 96 3.20 -6.71 7.89
N LEU A 97 1.94 -6.96 7.58
CA LEU A 97 1.39 -8.30 7.48
C LEU A 97 1.35 -8.71 6.01
N LEU A 98 2.13 -9.72 5.65
CA LEU A 98 2.09 -10.34 4.35
C LEU A 98 1.23 -11.61 4.45
N SER A 99 0.15 -11.66 3.69
CA SER A 99 -0.80 -12.77 3.66
C SER A 99 -0.88 -13.39 2.28
N ARG A 100 -1.04 -14.72 2.24
CA ARG A 100 -1.31 -15.51 1.03
C ARG A 100 -2.69 -16.15 1.16
N PRO A 101 -3.75 -15.50 0.71
CA PRO A 101 -5.13 -15.97 0.92
C PRO A 101 -5.38 -17.38 0.39
N ALA A 102 -4.73 -17.77 -0.71
CA ALA A 102 -4.91 -19.08 -1.33
C ALA A 102 -4.39 -20.24 -0.49
N THR A 103 -3.33 -20.02 0.33
CA THR A 103 -2.74 -21.07 1.19
C THR A 103 -3.09 -20.89 2.66
N GLY A 104 -3.69 -19.77 3.04
CA GLY A 104 -3.94 -19.39 4.43
C GLY A 104 -2.68 -19.05 5.23
N GLU A 105 -1.53 -18.95 4.55
CA GLU A 105 -0.26 -18.59 5.20
C GLU A 105 -0.14 -17.07 5.38
N SER A 106 0.37 -16.68 6.54
CA SER A 106 0.70 -15.27 6.77
C SER A 106 1.93 -15.10 7.64
N VAL A 107 2.63 -14.00 7.44
CA VAL A 107 3.81 -13.63 8.22
C VAL A 107 3.79 -12.13 8.52
N ILE A 108 4.20 -11.77 9.73
CA ILE A 108 4.42 -10.37 10.10
C ILE A 108 5.92 -10.13 9.96
N LEU A 109 6.25 -9.14 9.14
CA LEU A 109 7.63 -8.75 8.83
C LEU A 109 7.88 -7.37 9.40
N ASP A 110 9.00 -7.20 10.09
CA ASP A 110 9.52 -5.87 10.40
C ASP A 110 10.28 -5.34 9.19
N VAL A 111 9.93 -4.14 8.75
CA VAL A 111 10.56 -3.49 7.60
C VAL A 111 11.64 -2.56 8.13
N ASP A 112 12.87 -3.05 8.18
CA ASP A 112 14.00 -2.22 8.57
C ASP A 112 14.36 -1.23 7.45
N LEU A 113 14.07 0.04 7.70
CA LEU A 113 14.37 1.15 6.80
C LEU A 113 15.66 1.90 7.19
N SER A 114 16.40 1.43 8.19
CA SER A 114 17.60 2.10 8.70
C SER A 114 18.68 2.29 7.62
N GLY A 115 18.77 1.35 6.68
CA GLY A 115 19.68 1.42 5.54
C GLY A 115 19.43 2.59 4.58
N LEU A 116 18.21 3.18 4.61
CA LEU A 116 17.90 4.36 3.80
C LEU A 116 18.45 5.66 4.42
N GLY A 117 18.78 5.67 5.71
CA GLY A 117 19.37 6.81 6.40
C GLY A 117 18.63 8.11 6.11
N PRO A 118 19.33 9.19 5.72
CA PRO A 118 18.72 10.50 5.48
C PRO A 118 17.71 10.52 4.33
N TYR A 119 17.74 9.53 3.42
CA TYR A 119 16.77 9.45 2.32
C TYR A 119 15.32 9.23 2.79
N LEU A 120 15.11 8.74 4.00
CA LEU A 120 13.77 8.63 4.58
C LEU A 120 13.05 9.97 4.66
N LYS A 121 13.78 11.08 4.77
CA LYS A 121 13.21 12.43 4.76
C LYS A 121 12.41 12.72 3.48
N LEU A 122 12.81 12.17 2.34
CA LEU A 122 12.14 12.37 1.04
C LEU A 122 10.71 11.79 1.01
N TYR A 123 10.42 10.83 1.88
CA TYR A 123 9.08 10.21 1.98
C TYR A 123 8.16 10.93 2.97
N ASN A 124 8.63 11.99 3.61
CA ASN A 124 7.82 12.77 4.54
C ASN A 124 6.85 13.67 3.75
N SER A 125 5.57 13.32 3.76
CA SER A 125 4.48 14.04 3.09
C SER A 125 3.86 15.16 3.94
N GLY A 126 4.45 15.49 5.08
CA GLY A 126 3.99 16.59 5.93
C GLY A 126 4.03 17.93 5.18
N ARG A 127 2.99 18.77 5.33
CA ARG A 127 2.83 20.03 4.59
C ARG A 127 4.07 20.92 4.60
N LYS A 128 4.73 21.07 5.75
CA LYS A 128 5.96 21.86 5.87
C LYS A 128 7.08 21.31 4.99
N ASN A 129 7.20 20.01 4.93
CA ASN A 129 8.21 19.34 4.15
C ASN A 129 7.96 19.45 2.64
N VAL A 130 6.71 19.31 2.23
CA VAL A 130 6.31 19.49 0.83
C VAL A 130 6.65 20.89 0.35
N LEU A 131 6.30 21.93 1.12
CA LEU A 131 6.61 23.32 0.79
C LEU A 131 8.13 23.56 0.69
N LEU A 132 8.91 23.02 1.62
CA LEU A 132 10.37 23.10 1.57
C LEU A 132 10.94 22.46 0.31
N VAL A 133 10.45 21.27 -0.05
CA VAL A 133 10.87 20.57 -1.28
C VAL A 133 10.51 21.39 -2.52
N GLU A 134 9.32 21.97 -2.57
CA GLU A 134 8.90 22.83 -3.69
C GLU A 134 9.79 24.08 -3.82
N GLU A 135 10.17 24.72 -2.70
CA GLU A 135 11.09 25.85 -2.70
C GLU A 135 12.48 25.45 -3.21
N LEU A 136 13.01 24.30 -2.73
CA LEU A 136 14.31 23.81 -3.16
C LEU A 136 14.32 23.41 -4.65
N ILE A 137 13.23 22.85 -5.17
CA ILE A 137 13.11 22.56 -6.60
C ILE A 137 13.12 23.85 -7.42
N LYS A 138 12.44 24.90 -6.97
CA LYS A 138 12.43 26.21 -7.64
C LYS A 138 13.83 26.85 -7.68
N GLU A 139 14.57 26.71 -6.57
CA GLU A 139 15.89 27.36 -6.41
C GLU A 139 17.01 26.59 -7.10
N TYR A 140 17.04 25.27 -6.97
CA TYR A 140 18.17 24.41 -7.42
C TYR A 140 17.82 23.49 -8.61
N GLY A 141 16.55 23.41 -9.01
CA GLY A 141 16.05 22.52 -10.04
C GLY A 141 15.88 21.07 -9.58
N GLU A 142 15.08 20.31 -10.33
CA GLU A 142 14.72 18.92 -10.00
C GLU A 142 15.95 17.97 -9.90
N ALA A 143 17.02 18.24 -10.63
CA ALA A 143 18.22 17.40 -10.60
C ALA A 143 19.08 17.58 -9.33
N ASN A 144 19.02 18.73 -8.67
CA ASN A 144 19.96 19.10 -7.60
C ASN A 144 19.32 19.27 -6.22
N PHE A 145 17.99 19.39 -6.13
CA PHE A 145 17.32 19.69 -4.85
C PHE A 145 17.54 18.58 -3.81
N VAL A 146 17.64 17.31 -4.23
CA VAL A 146 17.81 16.17 -3.31
C VAL A 146 19.06 16.33 -2.46
N THR A 147 20.18 16.66 -3.06
CA THR A 147 21.45 16.85 -2.36
C THR A 147 21.34 17.99 -1.34
N LYS A 148 20.68 19.07 -1.71
CA LYS A 148 20.44 20.22 -0.80
C LYS A 148 19.51 19.85 0.34
N TYR A 149 18.39 19.19 0.02
CA TYR A 149 17.39 18.75 0.99
C TYR A 149 17.96 17.80 2.05
N LEU A 150 18.79 16.84 1.64
CA LEU A 150 19.40 15.87 2.57
C LEU A 150 20.41 16.51 3.53
N ASN A 151 21.01 17.65 3.16
CA ASN A 151 21.97 18.42 3.97
C ASN A 151 21.31 19.43 4.92
N ILE A 152 20.00 19.64 4.83
CA ILE A 152 19.24 20.43 5.79
C ILE A 152 19.00 19.55 7.03
N GLY A 153 19.76 19.80 8.10
CA GLY A 153 19.82 19.03 9.35
C GLY A 153 18.54 19.03 10.15
#